data_293bb4c10b5b11a84073b774700fbc5d
#
_entry.id   293bb4c10b5b11a84073b774700fbc5d
#
_cell.length_a   1.000
_cell.length_b   1.000
_cell.length_c   1.000
_cell.angle_alpha   90.00
_cell.angle_beta   90.00
_cell.angle_gamma   90.00
#
_symmetry.space_group_name_H-M   'P 1'
#
loop_
_entity.id
_entity.type
_entity.pdbx_description
1 polymer ?
#
loop_
_entity_poly.entity_id
_entity_poly.type
_entity_poly.pdbx_seq_one_letter_code
_entity_poly.pdbx_strand_id
1 'polypeptide(L)'
;LYYSSNEGGTETQSLFSLDIEYDFKEKISAKLGFNDAIFSHSLKNYINYYSNANQPNQISLNKADGNEIMIFENNQILIDKLKKYKLNKKEFFKIQTDNTELDAWIIKPTNFDENKKYPVMMFVYGGPGSKEVLDKWEGNDFLWHQCLSQNGIIIVSVDNRGTGGKGASFRKVTYKNLGKYETIDIVDAAKFLSKFNYVDEKRIGIQGWSYGGYLSSLAITKGSSI
;
A
#
# COMPACT_ATOMS: atom_id res chain seq x y z
N LEU A 1 -12.41 23.33 8.61
CA LEU A 1 -12.27 22.40 7.48
C LEU A 1 -11.76 21.05 8.00
N TYR A 2 -12.31 19.94 7.45
CA TYR A 2 -11.77 18.59 7.70
C TYR A 2 -11.29 17.99 6.41
N TYR A 3 -10.16 17.26 6.45
CA TYR A 3 -9.58 16.61 5.28
C TYR A 3 -8.74 15.39 5.67
N SER A 4 -8.51 14.50 4.71
CA SER A 4 -7.54 13.40 4.84
C SER A 4 -6.24 13.73 4.13
N SER A 5 -5.11 13.32 4.72
CA SER A 5 -3.78 13.56 4.17
C SER A 5 -2.83 12.43 4.53
N ASN A 6 -1.80 12.27 3.71
CA ASN A 6 -0.68 11.36 3.93
C ASN A 6 0.57 12.05 4.51
N GLU A 7 0.39 13.16 5.20
CA GLU A 7 1.51 13.93 5.81
C GLU A 7 2.36 13.12 6.80
N GLY A 8 1.82 12.04 7.37
CA GLY A 8 2.53 11.15 8.29
C GLY A 8 3.37 10.05 7.63
N GLY A 9 3.33 9.95 6.31
CA GLY A 9 3.99 8.90 5.52
C GLY A 9 3.22 8.59 4.26
N THR A 10 3.92 8.32 3.18
CA THR A 10 3.27 8.10 1.88
C THR A 10 2.30 6.91 1.92
N GLU A 11 2.55 5.91 2.73
CA GLU A 11 1.73 4.71 2.90
C GLU A 11 0.52 4.89 3.83
N THR A 12 0.46 5.98 4.61
CA THR A 12 -0.60 6.21 5.60
C THR A 12 -1.64 7.23 5.11
N GLN A 13 -2.79 7.23 5.75
CA GLN A 13 -3.79 8.28 5.63
C GLN A 13 -4.30 8.67 7.02
N SER A 14 -4.16 9.94 7.35
CA SER A 14 -4.62 10.53 8.62
C SER A 14 -5.69 11.58 8.36
N LEU A 15 -6.50 11.84 9.38
CA LEU A 15 -7.54 12.86 9.36
C LEU A 15 -7.03 14.10 10.09
N PHE A 16 -7.34 15.25 9.54
CA PHE A 16 -6.94 16.56 10.06
C PHE A 16 -8.13 17.51 10.12
N SER A 17 -8.11 18.40 11.10
CA SER A 17 -8.88 19.62 11.13
C SER A 17 -7.97 20.81 10.81
N LEU A 18 -8.52 21.80 10.12
CA LEU A 18 -7.88 23.08 9.84
C LEU A 18 -8.85 24.21 10.20
N ASP A 19 -8.46 25.01 11.15
CA ASP A 19 -9.06 26.32 11.39
C ASP A 19 -8.48 27.31 10.37
N ILE A 20 -9.32 27.76 9.46
CA ILE A 20 -8.87 28.62 8.34
C ILE A 20 -8.61 30.07 8.84
N GLU A 21 -9.31 30.52 9.88
CA GLU A 21 -9.17 31.86 10.42
C GLU A 21 -7.85 32.05 11.19
N TYR A 22 -7.48 31.02 11.96
CA TYR A 22 -6.27 31.07 12.81
C TYR A 22 -5.10 30.31 12.22
N ASP A 23 -5.25 29.72 11.03
CA ASP A 23 -4.26 28.85 10.38
C ASP A 23 -3.74 27.75 11.30
N PHE A 24 -4.64 27.21 12.12
CA PHE A 24 -4.32 26.17 13.10
C PHE A 24 -4.74 24.80 12.58
N LYS A 25 -3.76 23.91 12.46
CA LYS A 25 -3.95 22.53 11.98
C LYS A 25 -3.74 21.53 13.11
N GLU A 26 -4.66 20.58 13.21
CA GLU A 26 -4.58 19.49 14.19
C GLU A 26 -4.85 18.14 13.52
N LYS A 27 -4.06 17.11 13.90
CA LYS A 27 -4.33 15.72 13.53
C LYS A 27 -5.38 15.13 14.47
N ILE A 28 -6.55 14.75 13.95
CA ILE A 28 -7.66 14.21 14.75
C ILE A 28 -7.72 12.67 14.73
N SER A 29 -7.02 11.97 13.83
CA SER A 29 -6.91 10.51 13.86
C SER A 29 -5.82 10.05 14.81
N ALA A 30 -6.17 9.28 15.85
CA ALA A 30 -5.21 8.82 16.85
C ALA A 30 -4.30 7.70 16.37
N LYS A 31 -4.80 6.82 15.49
CA LYS A 31 -4.09 5.59 15.05
C LYS A 31 -3.33 5.82 13.76
N LEU A 32 -2.10 5.28 13.69
CA LEU A 32 -1.34 5.17 12.44
C LEU A 32 -1.94 4.06 11.57
N GLY A 33 -1.88 4.25 10.24
CA GLY A 33 -2.48 3.38 9.26
C GLY A 33 -3.37 4.15 8.31
N PHE A 34 -4.45 3.55 7.89
CA PHE A 34 -5.40 4.16 6.96
C PHE A 34 -6.68 4.53 7.70
N ASN A 35 -6.99 5.84 7.73
CA ASN A 35 -8.20 6.39 8.33
C ASN A 35 -9.04 7.03 7.22
N ASP A 36 -10.32 6.69 7.17
CA ASP A 36 -11.30 7.32 6.28
C ASP A 36 -12.53 7.71 7.10
N ALA A 37 -13.10 8.88 6.83
CA ALA A 37 -14.12 9.45 7.69
C ALA A 37 -15.35 9.93 6.93
N ILE A 38 -16.51 9.65 7.53
CA ILE A 38 -17.79 10.23 7.13
C ILE A 38 -18.28 11.12 8.27
N PHE A 39 -18.26 12.44 8.04
CA PHE A 39 -18.73 13.42 9.03
C PHE A 39 -20.26 13.54 9.05
N SER A 40 -20.81 13.77 10.24
CA SER A 40 -22.21 14.16 10.39
C SER A 40 -22.46 15.50 9.73
N HIS A 41 -23.71 15.79 9.36
CA HIS A 41 -24.10 17.07 8.78
C HIS A 41 -23.76 18.28 9.69
N SER A 42 -23.83 18.10 11.01
CA SER A 42 -23.46 19.13 11.98
C SER A 42 -21.95 19.27 12.21
N LEU A 43 -21.13 18.42 11.60
CA LEU A 43 -19.68 18.35 11.76
C LEU A 43 -19.19 18.13 13.22
N LYS A 44 -20.11 17.71 14.12
CA LYS A 44 -19.76 17.46 15.54
C LYS A 44 -19.17 16.07 15.78
N ASN A 45 -19.51 15.12 14.92
CA ASN A 45 -19.07 13.73 15.01
C ASN A 45 -18.73 13.19 13.62
N TYR A 46 -17.92 12.11 13.60
CA TYR A 46 -17.66 11.34 12.38
C TYR A 46 -17.57 9.85 12.65
N ILE A 47 -17.90 9.04 11.66
CA ILE A 47 -17.61 7.62 11.64
C ILE A 47 -16.22 7.46 11.02
N ASN A 48 -15.30 6.82 11.75
CA ASN A 48 -13.97 6.48 11.26
C ASN A 48 -13.91 5.01 10.83
N TYR A 49 -13.43 4.79 9.61
CA TYR A 49 -13.05 3.48 9.08
C TYR A 49 -11.53 3.37 9.15
N TYR A 50 -11.06 2.70 10.19
CA TYR A 50 -9.63 2.52 10.43
C TYR A 50 -9.18 1.12 10.07
N SER A 51 -8.00 0.98 9.48
CA SER A 51 -7.28 -0.28 9.37
C SER A 51 -5.77 -0.02 9.24
N ASN A 52 -4.98 -1.09 9.32
CA ASN A 52 -3.61 -1.07 8.82
C ASN A 52 -3.35 -2.33 7.99
N ALA A 53 -2.18 -2.44 7.37
CA ALA A 53 -1.85 -3.52 6.45
C ALA A 53 -1.98 -4.93 7.06
N ASN A 54 -1.90 -5.03 8.38
CA ASN A 54 -1.88 -6.30 9.13
C ASN A 54 -3.07 -6.46 10.08
N GLN A 55 -4.03 -5.52 10.03
CA GLN A 55 -5.20 -5.52 10.92
C GLN A 55 -6.47 -5.17 10.14
N PRO A 56 -7.53 -6.01 10.24
CA PRO A 56 -8.84 -5.74 9.66
C PRO A 56 -9.45 -4.41 10.12
N ASN A 57 -10.43 -3.94 9.36
CA ASN A 57 -11.11 -2.68 9.62
C ASN A 57 -11.73 -2.63 11.02
N GLN A 58 -11.58 -1.49 11.67
CA GLN A 58 -12.36 -1.07 12.84
C GLN A 58 -13.24 0.10 12.43
N ILE A 59 -14.50 0.08 12.86
CA ILE A 59 -15.45 1.17 12.62
C ILE A 59 -15.83 1.78 13.95
N SER A 60 -15.58 3.07 14.12
CA SER A 60 -15.87 3.79 15.36
C SER A 60 -16.60 5.11 15.11
N LEU A 61 -17.38 5.52 16.11
CA LEU A 61 -17.95 6.86 16.21
C LEU A 61 -16.99 7.73 17.01
N ASN A 62 -16.63 8.87 16.46
CA ASN A 62 -15.70 9.82 17.08
C ASN A 62 -16.31 11.22 17.14
N LYS A 63 -15.91 12.01 18.14
CA LYS A 63 -16.12 13.46 18.14
C LYS A 63 -15.22 14.11 17.10
N ALA A 64 -15.59 15.30 16.68
CA ALA A 64 -14.83 16.09 15.70
C ALA A 64 -13.39 16.42 16.15
N ASP A 65 -13.11 16.37 17.45
CA ASP A 65 -11.78 16.53 18.06
C ASP A 65 -10.93 15.24 18.07
N GLY A 66 -11.46 14.14 17.51
CA GLY A 66 -10.78 12.85 17.43
C GLY A 66 -11.07 11.87 18.56
N ASN A 67 -11.73 12.31 19.65
CA ASN A 67 -12.04 11.45 20.78
C ASN A 67 -13.04 10.35 20.38
N GLU A 68 -12.66 9.08 20.55
CA GLU A 68 -13.53 7.92 20.28
C GLU A 68 -14.68 7.88 21.29
N ILE A 69 -15.92 7.83 20.81
CA ILE A 69 -17.13 7.70 21.62
C ILE A 69 -17.48 6.23 21.83
N MET A 70 -17.48 5.46 20.73
CA MET A 70 -17.79 4.04 20.75
C MET A 70 -17.27 3.33 19.50
N ILE A 71 -17.05 2.04 19.63
CA ILE A 71 -16.71 1.15 18.54
C ILE A 71 -17.98 0.43 18.09
N PHE A 72 -18.32 0.53 16.80
CA PHE A 72 -19.43 -0.21 16.19
C PHE A 72 -18.99 -1.62 15.80
N GLU A 73 -17.77 -1.73 15.24
CA GLU A 73 -17.22 -2.99 14.75
C GLU A 73 -15.70 -3.00 14.95
N ASN A 74 -15.18 -4.03 15.60
CA ASN A 74 -13.76 -4.23 15.81
C ASN A 74 -13.19 -5.45 15.04
N ASN A 75 -14.07 -6.18 14.33
CA ASN A 75 -13.75 -7.41 13.60
C ASN A 75 -13.07 -8.50 14.46
N GLN A 76 -13.37 -8.55 15.77
CA GLN A 76 -12.72 -9.49 16.67
C GLN A 76 -12.89 -10.95 16.25
N ILE A 77 -14.06 -11.32 15.73
CA ILE A 77 -14.32 -12.68 15.22
C ILE A 77 -13.39 -13.02 14.06
N LEU A 78 -13.17 -12.09 13.13
CA LEU A 78 -12.25 -12.25 12.01
C LEU A 78 -10.80 -12.34 12.51
N ILE A 79 -10.40 -11.43 13.40
CA ILE A 79 -9.07 -11.41 14.00
C ILE A 79 -8.76 -12.75 14.68
N ASP A 80 -9.70 -13.30 15.45
CA ASP A 80 -9.51 -14.59 16.15
C ASP A 80 -9.46 -15.78 15.18
N LYS A 81 -10.19 -15.71 14.07
CA LYS A 81 -10.03 -16.69 12.99
C LYS A 81 -8.67 -16.59 12.32
N LEU A 82 -8.19 -15.38 12.03
CA LEU A 82 -6.91 -15.14 11.37
C LEU A 82 -5.72 -15.61 12.23
N LYS A 83 -5.80 -15.51 13.56
CA LYS A 83 -4.78 -16.02 14.51
C LYS A 83 -4.52 -17.54 14.37
N LYS A 84 -5.47 -18.30 13.81
CA LYS A 84 -5.29 -19.76 13.58
C LYS A 84 -4.37 -20.05 12.39
N TYR A 85 -4.05 -19.07 11.57
CA TYR A 85 -3.18 -19.17 10.43
C TYR A 85 -1.85 -18.47 10.70
N LYS A 86 -0.77 -19.02 10.15
CA LYS A 86 0.54 -18.38 10.18
C LYS A 86 0.61 -17.31 9.11
N LEU A 87 0.03 -16.14 9.39
CA LEU A 87 0.06 -15.02 8.46
C LEU A 87 1.35 -14.23 8.63
N ASN A 88 1.93 -13.85 7.51
CA ASN A 88 3.15 -13.04 7.46
C ASN A 88 2.80 -11.56 7.40
N LYS A 89 3.61 -10.74 8.05
CA LYS A 89 3.40 -9.29 8.03
C LYS A 89 3.74 -8.72 6.65
N LYS A 90 2.95 -7.75 6.23
CA LYS A 90 3.31 -6.82 5.16
C LYS A 90 4.27 -5.79 5.76
N GLU A 91 5.45 -5.68 5.18
CA GLU A 91 6.52 -4.76 5.59
C GLU A 91 6.72 -3.71 4.50
N PHE A 92 6.86 -2.44 4.89
CA PHE A 92 7.07 -1.33 3.96
C PHE A 92 8.56 -1.01 3.83
N PHE A 93 8.99 -0.65 2.63
CA PHE A 93 10.36 -0.24 2.34
C PHE A 93 10.42 0.67 1.12
N LYS A 94 11.61 1.22 0.85
CA LYS A 94 11.85 2.07 -0.32
C LYS A 94 12.77 1.35 -1.31
N ILE A 95 12.50 1.54 -2.58
CA ILE A 95 13.35 1.08 -3.67
C ILE A 95 14.01 2.31 -4.30
N GLN A 96 15.32 2.40 -4.16
CA GLN A 96 16.09 3.45 -4.83
C GLN A 96 16.42 3.00 -6.25
N THR A 97 15.93 3.72 -7.24
CA THR A 97 16.31 3.57 -8.65
C THR A 97 17.20 4.74 -9.07
N ASP A 98 17.78 4.66 -10.26
CA ASP A 98 18.60 5.75 -10.82
C ASP A 98 17.77 7.03 -11.04
N ASN A 99 16.47 6.89 -11.20
CA ASN A 99 15.58 7.98 -11.58
C ASN A 99 14.76 8.55 -10.41
N THR A 100 14.44 7.72 -9.41
CA THR A 100 13.55 8.12 -8.31
C THR A 100 13.56 7.08 -7.19
N GLU A 101 13.06 7.49 -6.02
CA GLU A 101 12.72 6.58 -4.93
C GLU A 101 11.26 6.14 -5.06
N LEU A 102 11.01 4.84 -5.02
CA LEU A 102 9.70 4.21 -5.12
C LEU A 102 9.27 3.65 -3.76
N ASP A 103 8.00 3.78 -3.44
CA ASP A 103 7.38 3.13 -2.29
C ASP A 103 7.09 1.67 -2.63
N ALA A 104 7.31 0.77 -1.69
CA ALA A 104 7.08 -0.65 -1.86
C ALA A 104 6.64 -1.32 -0.56
N TRP A 105 5.94 -2.46 -0.69
CA TRP A 105 5.77 -3.40 0.42
C TRP A 105 6.17 -4.81 0.00
N ILE A 106 6.50 -5.63 0.99
CA ILE A 106 6.89 -7.02 0.82
C ILE A 106 6.17 -7.92 1.82
N ILE A 107 5.78 -9.12 1.39
CA ILE A 107 5.37 -10.23 2.24
C ILE A 107 6.32 -11.38 1.97
N LYS A 108 7.08 -11.78 2.99
CA LYS A 108 8.04 -12.90 2.91
C LYS A 108 7.35 -14.24 3.22
N PRO A 109 7.87 -15.37 2.72
CA PRO A 109 7.34 -16.69 3.01
C PRO A 109 7.29 -17.04 4.50
N THR A 110 6.35 -17.90 4.88
CA THR A 110 6.35 -18.51 6.21
C THR A 110 7.64 -19.32 6.41
N ASN A 111 8.31 -19.17 7.55
CA ASN A 111 9.64 -19.74 7.83
C ASN A 111 10.72 -19.25 6.83
N PHE A 112 10.68 -17.94 6.53
CA PHE A 112 11.67 -17.28 5.69
C PHE A 112 13.10 -17.53 6.24
N ASP A 113 14.01 -17.90 5.34
CA ASP A 113 15.42 -18.15 5.61
C ASP A 113 16.24 -17.35 4.58
N GLU A 114 16.99 -16.36 5.03
CA GLU A 114 17.76 -15.46 4.15
C GLU A 114 18.85 -16.17 3.34
N ASN A 115 19.19 -17.42 3.70
CA ASN A 115 20.17 -18.26 2.99
C ASN A 115 19.54 -19.07 1.86
N LYS A 116 18.22 -19.01 1.68
CA LYS A 116 17.50 -19.69 0.61
C LYS A 116 17.09 -18.71 -0.49
N LYS A 117 16.91 -19.25 -1.68
CA LYS A 117 16.44 -18.50 -2.86
C LYS A 117 14.93 -18.70 -3.05
N TYR A 118 14.20 -17.57 -3.15
CA TYR A 118 12.76 -17.58 -3.30
C TYR A 118 12.35 -16.92 -4.63
N PRO A 119 11.32 -17.44 -5.31
CA PRO A 119 10.68 -16.72 -6.38
C PRO A 119 9.98 -15.47 -5.86
N VAL A 120 9.89 -14.45 -6.68
CA VAL A 120 9.17 -13.20 -6.39
C VAL A 120 8.00 -13.05 -7.35
N MET A 121 6.84 -12.69 -6.82
CA MET A 121 5.72 -12.17 -7.61
C MET A 121 5.53 -10.69 -7.30
N MET A 122 5.69 -9.86 -8.31
CA MET A 122 5.37 -8.45 -8.24
C MET A 122 3.89 -8.26 -8.56
N PHE A 123 3.12 -7.74 -7.61
CA PHE A 123 1.73 -7.34 -7.80
C PHE A 123 1.68 -5.85 -8.15
N VAL A 124 1.08 -5.49 -9.27
CA VAL A 124 1.07 -4.11 -9.75
C VAL A 124 -0.31 -3.69 -10.25
N TYR A 125 -0.67 -2.45 -9.97
CA TYR A 125 -1.70 -1.73 -10.72
C TYR A 125 -1.09 -0.59 -11.54
N GLY A 126 -0.41 0.34 -10.89
CA GLY A 126 0.45 1.36 -11.46
C GLY A 126 -0.24 2.44 -12.30
N GLY A 127 -1.57 2.44 -12.35
CA GLY A 127 -2.34 3.42 -13.13
C GLY A 127 -2.29 4.83 -12.56
N PRO A 128 -2.55 5.88 -13.39
CA PRO A 128 -2.46 7.26 -12.96
C PRO A 128 -3.33 7.57 -11.73
N GLY A 129 -2.68 8.05 -10.66
CA GLY A 129 -3.34 8.42 -9.41
C GLY A 129 -3.75 7.25 -8.51
N SER A 130 -3.59 5.99 -8.94
CA SER A 130 -3.78 4.82 -8.08
C SER A 130 -2.70 4.73 -7.02
N LYS A 131 -2.91 3.85 -6.03
CA LYS A 131 -1.92 3.59 -4.99
C LYS A 131 -2.14 2.21 -4.39
N GLU A 132 -1.11 1.35 -4.47
CA GLU A 132 -1.10 0.00 -3.93
C GLU A 132 -0.27 -0.11 -2.64
N VAL A 133 0.68 0.80 -2.44
CA VAL A 133 1.53 0.82 -1.25
C VAL A 133 0.84 1.62 -0.15
N LEU A 134 -0.12 0.97 0.52
CA LEU A 134 -0.93 1.54 1.59
C LEU A 134 -0.86 0.68 2.85
N ASP A 135 -0.73 1.35 3.99
CA ASP A 135 -0.91 0.75 5.31
C ASP A 135 -2.42 0.57 5.60
N LYS A 136 -3.04 -0.28 4.78
CA LYS A 136 -4.48 -0.54 4.76
C LYS A 136 -4.74 -2.04 4.66
N TRP A 137 -5.82 -2.50 5.29
CA TRP A 137 -6.30 -3.87 5.13
C TRP A 137 -6.90 -4.10 3.74
N GLU A 138 -6.39 -5.08 3.02
CA GLU A 138 -6.80 -5.38 1.64
C GLU A 138 -7.78 -6.56 1.53
N GLY A 139 -8.26 -7.08 2.65
CA GLY A 139 -9.28 -8.14 2.63
C GLY A 139 -8.85 -9.39 1.88
N ASN A 140 -9.55 -9.73 0.79
CA ASN A 140 -9.29 -10.93 0.01
C ASN A 140 -7.92 -10.91 -0.68
N ASP A 141 -7.44 -9.75 -1.12
CA ASP A 141 -6.13 -9.64 -1.76
C ASP A 141 -5.01 -9.93 -0.77
N PHE A 142 -5.14 -9.45 0.48
CA PHE A 142 -4.22 -9.84 1.56
C PHE A 142 -4.19 -11.36 1.76
N LEU A 143 -5.37 -12.01 1.82
CA LEU A 143 -5.45 -13.46 2.00
C LEU A 143 -4.90 -14.24 0.81
N TRP A 144 -5.09 -13.75 -0.41
CA TRP A 144 -4.46 -14.30 -1.61
C TRP A 144 -2.95 -14.22 -1.54
N HIS A 145 -2.41 -13.05 -1.20
CA HIS A 145 -0.96 -12.87 -1.01
C HIS A 145 -0.41 -13.77 0.10
N GLN A 146 -1.15 -13.99 1.19
CA GLN A 146 -0.77 -14.93 2.24
C GLN A 146 -0.72 -16.38 1.74
N CYS A 147 -1.69 -16.78 0.92
CA CYS A 147 -1.71 -18.12 0.31
C CYS A 147 -0.44 -18.37 -0.52
N LEU A 148 -0.07 -17.42 -1.37
CA LEU A 148 1.14 -17.50 -2.19
C LEU A 148 2.43 -17.52 -1.32
N SER A 149 2.47 -16.66 -0.32
CA SER A 149 3.60 -16.57 0.62
C SER A 149 3.82 -17.87 1.39
N GLN A 150 2.74 -18.55 1.81
CA GLN A 150 2.80 -19.87 2.45
C GLN A 150 3.32 -20.96 1.50
N ASN A 151 3.18 -20.77 0.20
CA ASN A 151 3.74 -21.63 -0.85
C ASN A 151 5.17 -21.25 -1.26
N GLY A 152 5.86 -20.42 -0.48
CA GLY A 152 7.26 -20.10 -0.67
C GLY A 152 7.53 -19.02 -1.70
N ILE A 153 6.55 -18.16 -2.01
CA ILE A 153 6.69 -17.05 -2.95
C ILE A 153 6.78 -15.73 -2.16
N ILE A 154 7.77 -14.91 -2.44
CA ILE A 154 7.82 -13.53 -1.97
C ILE A 154 6.85 -12.70 -2.80
N ILE A 155 6.00 -11.91 -2.14
CA ILE A 155 5.09 -10.98 -2.81
C ILE A 155 5.59 -9.56 -2.58
N VAL A 156 5.67 -8.77 -3.63
CA VAL A 156 6.09 -7.37 -3.59
C VAL A 156 5.12 -6.52 -4.39
N SER A 157 4.77 -5.35 -3.89
CA SER A 157 4.11 -4.33 -4.70
C SER A 157 4.90 -3.04 -4.66
N VAL A 158 4.84 -2.28 -5.75
CA VAL A 158 5.61 -1.06 -5.95
C VAL A 158 4.72 0.01 -6.57
N ASP A 159 4.72 1.19 -5.99
CA ASP A 159 4.08 2.37 -6.57
C ASP A 159 5.08 3.09 -7.50
N ASN A 160 4.90 2.92 -8.80
CA ASN A 160 5.69 3.59 -9.84
C ASN A 160 5.35 5.08 -9.99
N ARG A 161 6.16 5.84 -10.69
CA ARG A 161 5.80 7.20 -11.12
C ARG A 161 4.47 7.18 -11.88
N GLY A 162 3.64 8.19 -11.64
CA GLY A 162 2.25 8.27 -12.10
C GLY A 162 1.23 7.95 -11.03
N THR A 163 1.58 7.17 -10.01
CA THR A 163 0.70 6.87 -8.88
C THR A 163 0.52 8.06 -7.93
N GLY A 164 -0.37 7.94 -6.96
CA GLY A 164 -0.69 8.99 -5.99
C GLY A 164 0.29 9.05 -4.80
N GLY A 165 0.07 10.04 -3.93
CA GLY A 165 0.71 10.13 -2.61
C GLY A 165 2.06 10.82 -2.54
N LYS A 166 2.75 11.07 -3.68
CA LYS A 166 4.08 11.72 -3.74
C LYS A 166 4.05 13.07 -4.46
N GLY A 167 2.90 13.74 -4.46
CA GLY A 167 2.73 15.08 -5.02
C GLY A 167 2.47 15.11 -6.53
N ALA A 168 2.24 16.33 -7.03
CA ALA A 168 1.77 16.54 -8.39
C ALA A 168 2.82 16.21 -9.47
N SER A 169 4.09 16.50 -9.24
CA SER A 169 5.18 16.21 -10.18
C SER A 169 5.35 14.71 -10.42
N PHE A 170 5.34 13.91 -9.35
CA PHE A 170 5.41 12.45 -9.42
C PHE A 170 4.19 11.87 -10.16
N ARG A 171 2.99 12.36 -9.83
CA ARG A 171 1.74 11.87 -10.43
C ARG A 171 1.58 12.26 -11.89
N LYS A 172 1.96 13.49 -12.29
CA LYS A 172 1.68 14.03 -13.61
C LYS A 172 2.75 13.69 -14.66
N VAL A 173 3.87 13.07 -14.27
CA VAL A 173 4.97 12.75 -15.19
C VAL A 173 4.53 11.83 -16.33
N THR A 174 3.51 11.02 -16.12
CA THR A 174 2.94 10.09 -17.12
C THR A 174 1.96 10.76 -18.09
N TYR A 175 1.64 12.05 -17.90
CA TYR A 175 0.72 12.78 -18.80
C TYR A 175 1.24 12.74 -20.23
N LYS A 176 0.43 12.25 -21.16
CA LYS A 176 0.74 11.98 -22.57
C LYS A 176 1.87 10.95 -22.81
N ASN A 177 2.31 10.24 -21.77
CA ASN A 177 3.40 9.24 -21.84
C ASN A 177 3.05 7.96 -21.07
N LEU A 178 1.78 7.55 -21.09
CA LEU A 178 1.32 6.35 -20.39
C LEU A 178 2.12 5.10 -20.81
N GLY A 179 2.47 4.28 -19.82
CA GLY A 179 3.23 3.06 -19.99
C GLY A 179 4.75 3.26 -20.14
N LYS A 180 5.25 4.49 -20.23
CA LYS A 180 6.68 4.76 -20.37
C LYS A 180 7.41 4.71 -19.03
N TYR A 181 7.07 5.63 -18.15
CA TYR A 181 7.76 5.78 -16.85
C TYR A 181 7.39 4.66 -15.90
N GLU A 182 6.14 4.21 -15.94
CA GLU A 182 5.66 3.09 -15.16
C GLU A 182 6.44 1.82 -15.46
N THR A 183 6.65 1.51 -16.76
CA THR A 183 7.42 0.32 -17.16
C THR A 183 8.88 0.42 -16.72
N ILE A 184 9.52 1.58 -16.90
CA ILE A 184 10.89 1.81 -16.45
C ILE A 184 11.02 1.52 -14.96
N ASP A 185 10.13 2.10 -14.15
CA ASP A 185 10.18 1.97 -12.69
C ASP A 185 9.96 0.52 -12.24
N ILE A 186 9.01 -0.21 -12.85
CA ILE A 186 8.75 -1.61 -12.51
C ILE A 186 9.92 -2.52 -12.91
N VAL A 187 10.54 -2.29 -14.07
CA VAL A 187 11.73 -3.04 -14.48
C VAL A 187 12.91 -2.73 -13.55
N ASP A 188 13.13 -1.47 -13.20
CA ASP A 188 14.20 -1.09 -12.28
C ASP A 188 13.94 -1.64 -10.85
N ALA A 189 12.69 -1.70 -10.42
CA ALA A 189 12.32 -2.35 -9.17
C ALA A 189 12.64 -3.86 -9.20
N ALA A 190 12.36 -4.56 -10.31
CA ALA A 190 12.71 -5.97 -10.46
C ALA A 190 14.24 -6.18 -10.40
N LYS A 191 15.03 -5.31 -11.05
CA LYS A 191 16.49 -5.33 -10.94
C LYS A 191 16.99 -5.03 -9.54
N PHE A 192 16.34 -4.15 -8.82
CA PHE A 192 16.67 -3.90 -7.40
C PHE A 192 16.42 -5.15 -6.55
N LEU A 193 15.26 -5.77 -6.71
CA LEU A 193 14.89 -6.99 -5.97
C LEU A 193 15.84 -8.16 -6.27
N SER A 194 16.31 -8.31 -7.51
CA SER A 194 17.24 -9.38 -7.91
C SER A 194 18.59 -9.33 -7.19
N LYS A 195 18.94 -8.17 -6.60
CA LYS A 195 20.19 -8.00 -5.83
C LYS A 195 20.10 -8.59 -4.41
N PHE A 196 18.90 -8.90 -3.92
CA PHE A 196 18.77 -9.53 -2.62
C PHE A 196 19.27 -10.98 -2.63
N ASN A 197 20.09 -11.35 -1.67
CA ASN A 197 20.67 -12.70 -1.58
C ASN A 197 19.62 -13.82 -1.55
N TYR A 198 18.43 -13.53 -1.02
CA TYR A 198 17.33 -14.47 -0.90
C TYR A 198 16.36 -14.47 -2.11
N VAL A 199 16.61 -13.66 -3.13
CA VAL A 199 15.78 -13.64 -4.35
C VAL A 199 16.41 -14.53 -5.42
N ASP A 200 15.60 -15.39 -6.04
CA ASP A 200 15.97 -16.09 -7.26
C ASP A 200 15.70 -15.17 -8.46
N GLU A 201 16.76 -14.57 -8.99
CA GLU A 201 16.69 -13.62 -10.09
C GLU A 201 16.07 -14.19 -11.37
N LYS A 202 16.08 -15.52 -11.54
CA LYS A 202 15.48 -16.21 -12.69
C LYS A 202 13.99 -16.50 -12.51
N ARG A 203 13.44 -16.22 -11.31
CA ARG A 203 12.03 -16.47 -10.98
C ARG A 203 11.38 -15.23 -10.39
N ILE A 204 11.52 -14.09 -11.06
CA ILE A 204 10.76 -12.87 -10.76
C ILE A 204 9.64 -12.78 -11.80
N GLY A 205 8.40 -12.90 -11.32
CA GLY A 205 7.20 -12.78 -12.13
C GLY A 205 6.42 -11.51 -11.80
N ILE A 206 5.48 -11.15 -12.66
CA ILE A 206 4.63 -9.98 -12.49
C ILE A 206 3.17 -10.33 -12.75
N GLN A 207 2.27 -9.77 -11.95
CA GLN A 207 0.83 -9.91 -12.08
C GLN A 207 0.15 -8.58 -11.85
N GLY A 208 -0.89 -8.29 -12.62
CA GLY A 208 -1.75 -7.14 -12.44
C GLY A 208 -3.07 -7.29 -13.15
N TRP A 209 -4.08 -6.52 -12.72
CA TRP A 209 -5.41 -6.48 -13.30
C TRP A 209 -5.67 -5.13 -13.97
N SER A 210 -6.48 -5.08 -15.04
CA SER A 210 -6.83 -3.85 -15.75
C SER A 210 -5.57 -3.09 -16.22
N TYR A 211 -5.32 -1.89 -15.72
CA TYR A 211 -4.09 -1.14 -16.00
C TYR A 211 -2.84 -1.92 -15.56
N GLY A 212 -2.92 -2.65 -14.45
CA GLY A 212 -1.86 -3.55 -14.01
C GLY A 212 -1.59 -4.69 -15.00
N GLY A 213 -2.61 -5.20 -15.70
CA GLY A 213 -2.45 -6.16 -16.79
C GLY A 213 -1.72 -5.54 -18.00
N TYR A 214 -2.07 -4.30 -18.37
CA TYR A 214 -1.36 -3.54 -19.38
C TYR A 214 0.12 -3.31 -18.99
N LEU A 215 0.36 -2.86 -17.75
CA LEU A 215 1.71 -2.61 -17.24
C LEU A 215 2.54 -3.90 -17.16
N SER A 216 1.95 -5.01 -16.71
CA SER A 216 2.61 -6.32 -16.69
C SER A 216 3.04 -6.77 -18.09
N SER A 217 2.15 -6.61 -19.08
CA SER A 217 2.46 -6.94 -20.48
C SER A 217 3.59 -6.07 -21.04
N LEU A 218 3.58 -4.77 -20.73
CA LEU A 218 4.66 -3.87 -21.15
C LEU A 218 6.00 -4.23 -20.47
N ALA A 219 5.98 -4.53 -19.17
CA ALA A 219 7.18 -4.90 -18.43
C ALA A 219 7.84 -6.15 -19.02
N ILE A 220 7.06 -7.20 -19.36
CA ILE A 220 7.57 -8.43 -19.96
C ILE A 220 8.10 -8.19 -21.38
N THR A 221 7.40 -7.39 -22.19
CA THR A 221 7.77 -7.21 -23.61
C THR A 221 8.88 -6.21 -23.82
N LYS A 222 9.05 -5.23 -22.93
CA LYS A 222 10.06 -4.17 -23.05
C LYS A 222 11.19 -4.27 -22.03
N GLY A 223 10.96 -4.99 -20.94
CA GLY A 223 11.95 -5.23 -19.89
C GLY A 223 12.72 -6.51 -20.17
N SER A 224 13.93 -6.43 -20.70
CA SER A 224 14.81 -7.59 -20.97
C SER A 224 15.22 -8.37 -19.71
N SER A 225 14.66 -8.09 -18.55
CA SER A 225 15.07 -8.60 -17.23
C SER A 225 13.92 -9.17 -16.38
N ILE A 226 12.70 -9.27 -16.90
CA ILE A 226 11.58 -9.93 -16.23
C ILE A 226 11.16 -11.17 -17.02
#